data_2d5b336feffb18132eff88071a002f5c
#
_entry.id   2d5b336feffb18132eff88071a002f5c
#
_cell.length_a   1.000
_cell.length_b   1.000
_cell.length_c   1.000
_cell.angle_alpha   90.00
_cell.angle_beta   90.00
_cell.angle_gamma   90.00
#
_symmetry.space_group_name_H-M   'P 1'
#
loop_
_entity.id
_entity.type
_entity.pdbx_description
1 polymer ?
#
loop_
_entity_poly.entity_id
_entity_poly.type
_entity_poly.pdbx_seq_one_letter_code
_entity_poly.pdbx_strand_id
1 'polypeptide(L)'
;MINVGIIGCGFVGGALKHWLEHNNPDCKLFISDPPKGYNDDLSDIDIAFLQIHVPTEDDGTQDLTLMKELITKLPDVPVFVRTTILPGSSERLTRETGHQVYYMPEFLPSAHI
;
A
#
# COMPACT_ATOMS: atom_id res chain seq x y z
N MET A 1 0.27 17.93 10.88
CA MET A 1 0.48 17.38 9.53
C MET A 1 0.64 15.89 9.63
N ILE A 2 -0.04 15.15 8.77
CA ILE A 2 0.07 13.69 8.72
C ILE A 2 1.04 13.28 7.63
N ASN A 3 1.97 12.39 7.97
CA ASN A 3 2.93 11.84 7.01
C ASN A 3 2.36 10.54 6.45
N VAL A 4 2.09 10.51 5.16
CA VAL A 4 1.46 9.39 4.48
C VAL A 4 2.48 8.69 3.59
N GLY A 5 2.66 7.39 3.81
CA GLY A 5 3.48 6.55 2.96
C GLY A 5 2.66 5.90 1.86
N ILE A 6 3.13 5.99 0.63
CA ILE A 6 2.53 5.31 -0.51
C ILE A 6 3.57 4.35 -1.08
N ILE A 7 3.32 3.07 -0.97
CA ILE A 7 4.22 2.02 -1.43
C ILE A 7 3.61 1.40 -2.69
N GLY A 8 4.27 1.60 -3.82
CA GLY A 8 3.75 1.26 -5.12
C GLY A 8 2.93 2.40 -5.71
N CYS A 9 3.44 3.04 -6.75
CA CYS A 9 2.81 4.21 -7.37
C CYS A 9 2.38 3.90 -8.81
N GLY A 10 1.68 2.76 -9.01
CA GLY A 10 1.05 2.41 -10.27
C GLY A 10 -0.28 3.15 -10.43
N PHE A 11 -1.23 2.51 -11.11
CA PHE A 11 -2.55 3.11 -11.37
C PHE A 11 -3.27 3.51 -10.08
N VAL A 12 -3.41 2.57 -9.13
CA VAL A 12 -4.12 2.82 -7.87
C VAL A 12 -3.34 3.79 -6.98
N GLY A 13 -2.04 3.58 -6.82
CA GLY A 13 -1.21 4.45 -6.01
C GLY A 13 -1.09 5.86 -6.57
N GLY A 14 -1.02 5.99 -7.90
CA GLY A 14 -1.00 7.28 -8.57
C GLY A 14 -2.29 8.06 -8.40
N ALA A 15 -3.44 7.37 -8.45
CA ALA A 15 -4.75 7.99 -8.22
C ALA A 15 -4.86 8.50 -6.77
N LEU A 16 -4.40 7.70 -5.80
CA LEU A 16 -4.39 8.10 -4.40
C LEU A 16 -3.48 9.31 -4.18
N LYS A 17 -2.28 9.30 -4.76
CA LYS A 17 -1.34 10.42 -4.69
C LYS A 17 -1.98 11.70 -5.20
N HIS A 18 -2.59 11.63 -6.38
CA HIS A 18 -3.24 12.78 -7.00
C HIS A 18 -4.36 13.32 -6.11
N TRP A 19 -5.22 12.43 -5.60
CA TRP A 19 -6.34 12.83 -4.76
C TRP A 19 -5.85 13.51 -3.47
N LEU A 20 -4.85 12.95 -2.81
CA LEU A 20 -4.30 13.51 -1.57
C LEU A 20 -3.65 14.87 -1.81
N GLU A 21 -2.91 15.02 -2.90
CA GLU A 21 -2.27 16.30 -3.24
C GLU A 21 -3.30 17.42 -3.46
N HIS A 22 -4.47 17.09 -4.01
CA HIS A 22 -5.48 18.08 -4.35
C HIS A 22 -6.51 18.33 -3.24
N ASN A 23 -6.75 17.34 -2.37
CA ASN A 23 -7.82 17.42 -1.38
C ASN A 23 -7.35 17.48 0.08
N ASN A 24 -6.08 17.17 0.31
CA ASN A 24 -5.51 17.14 1.66
C ASN A 24 -4.14 17.81 1.69
N PRO A 25 -4.09 19.15 1.57
CA PRO A 25 -2.79 19.86 1.49
C PRO A 25 -1.97 19.75 2.78
N ASP A 26 -2.59 19.35 3.90
CA ASP A 26 -1.88 19.16 5.16
C ASP A 26 -1.20 17.81 5.28
N CYS A 27 -1.34 16.94 4.27
CA CYS A 27 -0.63 15.67 4.23
C CYS A 27 0.73 15.85 3.56
N LYS A 28 1.75 15.26 4.17
CA LYS A 28 3.06 15.13 3.51
C LYS A 28 3.17 13.71 2.97
N LEU A 29 3.52 13.59 1.69
CA LEU A 29 3.57 12.30 1.01
C LEU A 29 5.01 11.79 0.91
N PHE A 30 5.18 10.52 1.22
CA PHE A 30 6.44 9.79 1.07
C PHE A 30 6.16 8.60 0.17
N ILE A 31 6.81 8.53 -0.97
CA ILE A 31 6.49 7.55 -2.01
C ILE A 31 7.67 6.61 -2.23
N SER A 32 7.40 5.31 -2.19
CA SER A 32 8.38 4.28 -2.47
C SER A 32 7.90 3.40 -3.61
N ASP A 33 8.50 3.57 -4.77
CA ASP A 33 8.30 2.73 -5.95
C ASP A 33 9.56 2.82 -6.80
N PRO A 34 10.63 2.09 -6.43
CA PRO A 34 11.91 2.21 -7.11
C PRO A 34 11.87 2.05 -8.63
N PRO A 35 11.10 1.11 -9.20
CA PRO A 35 11.00 1.01 -10.66
C PRO A 35 10.47 2.26 -11.35
N LYS A 36 9.77 3.13 -10.63
CA LYS A 36 9.23 4.39 -11.16
C LYS A 36 10.03 5.61 -10.69
N GLY A 37 11.14 5.41 -10.01
CA GLY A 37 12.01 6.48 -9.55
C GLY A 37 11.65 7.10 -8.21
N TYR A 38 10.71 6.53 -7.47
CA TYR A 38 10.33 7.04 -6.15
C TYR A 38 11.07 6.27 -5.06
N ASN A 39 11.90 6.97 -4.30
CA ASN A 39 12.74 6.33 -3.27
C ASN A 39 12.74 7.12 -1.96
N ASP A 40 11.59 7.60 -1.53
CA ASP A 40 11.49 8.37 -0.29
C ASP A 40 11.72 7.48 0.93
N ASP A 41 12.31 8.07 1.98
CA ASP A 41 12.50 7.40 3.26
C ASP A 41 11.16 7.33 4.00
N LEU A 42 10.75 6.13 4.37
CA LEU A 42 9.45 5.89 5.00
C LEU A 42 9.50 5.83 6.52
N SER A 43 10.64 6.17 7.14
CA SER A 43 10.80 5.99 8.60
C SER A 43 9.92 6.91 9.44
N ASP A 44 9.45 8.03 8.90
CA ASP A 44 8.67 9.01 9.64
C ASP A 44 7.18 9.03 9.26
N ILE A 45 6.69 8.05 8.50
CA ILE A 45 5.28 8.02 8.11
C ILE A 45 4.39 7.66 9.31
N ASP A 46 3.16 8.15 9.27
CA ASP A 46 2.14 7.87 10.29
C ASP A 46 1.15 6.79 9.85
N ILE A 47 1.05 6.57 8.55
CA ILE A 47 0.12 5.61 7.94
C ILE A 47 0.71 5.17 6.61
N ALA A 48 0.48 3.92 6.23
CA ALA A 48 0.98 3.38 4.96
C ALA A 48 -0.15 2.85 4.10
N PHE A 49 -0.10 3.19 2.82
CA PHE A 49 -0.98 2.62 1.78
C PHE A 49 -0.12 1.78 0.85
N LEU A 50 -0.46 0.50 0.72
CA LEU A 50 0.32 -0.46 -0.05
C LEU A 50 -0.51 -0.97 -1.23
N GLN A 51 -0.01 -0.75 -2.44
CA GLN A 51 -0.61 -1.24 -3.67
C GLN A 51 0.50 -1.70 -4.62
N ILE A 52 0.74 -3.00 -4.58
CA ILE A 52 1.75 -3.65 -5.44
C ILE A 52 1.10 -4.81 -6.18
N HIS A 53 1.74 -5.24 -7.27
CA HIS A 53 1.29 -6.43 -7.97
C HIS A 53 1.52 -7.68 -7.10
N VAL A 54 0.49 -8.52 -6.99
CA VAL A 54 0.56 -9.78 -6.26
C VAL A 54 0.40 -10.92 -7.25
N PRO A 55 1.45 -11.74 -7.46
CA PRO A 55 1.35 -12.88 -8.37
C PRO A 55 0.31 -13.89 -7.90
N THR A 56 -0.47 -14.41 -8.84
CA THR A 56 -1.43 -15.49 -8.57
C THR A 56 -0.86 -16.80 -9.14
N GLU A 57 -0.79 -17.81 -8.28
CA GLU A 57 -0.30 -19.12 -8.67
C GLU A 57 -1.34 -19.90 -9.48
N ASP A 58 -0.92 -20.99 -10.14
CA ASP A 58 -1.79 -21.81 -10.98
C ASP A 58 -2.97 -22.41 -10.20
N ASP A 59 -2.80 -22.66 -8.91
CA ASP A 59 -3.84 -23.21 -8.04
C ASP A 59 -4.78 -22.14 -7.46
N GLY A 60 -4.62 -20.89 -7.87
CA GLY A 60 -5.45 -19.77 -7.40
C GLY A 60 -4.96 -19.08 -6.14
N THR A 61 -3.88 -19.58 -5.52
CA THR A 61 -3.29 -18.90 -4.36
C THR A 61 -2.48 -17.68 -4.80
N GLN A 62 -2.26 -16.74 -3.88
CA GLN A 62 -1.45 -15.56 -4.14
C GLN A 62 -0.13 -15.65 -3.41
N ASP A 63 0.93 -15.20 -4.11
CA ASP A 63 2.26 -15.09 -3.50
C ASP A 63 2.38 -13.73 -2.81
N LEU A 64 2.31 -13.73 -1.48
CA LEU A 64 2.39 -12.52 -0.66
C LEU A 64 3.80 -12.24 -0.15
N THR A 65 4.82 -12.94 -0.66
CA THR A 65 6.18 -12.82 -0.15
C THR A 65 6.71 -11.38 -0.20
N LEU A 66 6.58 -10.72 -1.36
CA LEU A 66 7.06 -9.35 -1.51
C LEU A 66 6.26 -8.38 -0.62
N MET A 67 4.94 -8.55 -0.57
CA MET A 67 4.09 -7.72 0.28
C MET A 67 4.49 -7.85 1.75
N LYS A 68 4.72 -9.09 2.22
CA LYS A 68 5.16 -9.35 3.58
C LYS A 68 6.50 -8.70 3.88
N GLU A 69 7.45 -8.80 2.96
CA GLU A 69 8.76 -8.17 3.11
C GLU A 69 8.66 -6.66 3.23
N LEU A 70 7.86 -6.04 2.37
CA LEU A 70 7.68 -4.59 2.38
C LEU A 70 7.02 -4.12 3.68
N ILE A 71 5.99 -4.81 4.14
CA ILE A 71 5.31 -4.47 5.41
C ILE A 71 6.26 -4.60 6.58
N THR A 72 7.06 -5.66 6.62
CA THR A 72 7.99 -5.91 7.72
C THR A 72 9.02 -4.78 7.88
N LYS A 73 9.38 -4.12 6.79
CA LYS A 73 10.35 -3.03 6.80
C LYS A 73 9.75 -1.68 7.19
N LEU A 74 8.43 -1.57 7.28
CA LEU A 74 7.77 -0.31 7.64
C LEU A 74 7.87 -0.04 9.14
N PRO A 75 7.81 1.24 9.56
CA PRO A 75 7.68 1.54 10.99
C PRO A 75 6.34 1.00 11.53
N ASP A 76 6.17 1.02 12.85
CA ASP A 76 4.97 0.49 13.51
C ASP A 76 3.79 1.45 13.29
N VAL A 77 3.21 1.37 12.11
CA VAL A 77 2.06 2.20 11.70
C VAL A 77 1.00 1.32 11.06
N PRO A 78 -0.27 1.77 11.02
CA PRO A 78 -1.31 1.03 10.29
C PRO A 78 -0.98 0.92 8.80
N VAL A 79 -1.22 -0.26 8.22
CA VAL A 79 -0.97 -0.52 6.80
C VAL A 79 -2.28 -0.86 6.13
N PHE A 80 -2.63 -0.10 5.09
CA PHE A 80 -3.84 -0.33 4.30
C PHE A 80 -3.45 -0.91 2.95
N VAL A 81 -3.85 -2.17 2.72
CA VAL A 81 -3.59 -2.87 1.47
C VAL A 81 -4.70 -2.54 0.48
N ARG A 82 -4.34 -1.92 -0.62
CA ARG A 82 -5.30 -1.49 -1.65
C ARG A 82 -5.30 -2.42 -2.87
N THR A 83 -4.34 -3.33 -2.94
CA THR A 83 -4.31 -4.40 -3.94
C THR A 83 -5.35 -5.46 -3.58
N THR A 84 -6.04 -6.01 -4.57
CA THR A 84 -6.99 -7.10 -4.32
C THR A 84 -6.26 -8.33 -3.80
N ILE A 85 -6.62 -8.78 -2.61
CA ILE A 85 -6.07 -9.98 -1.97
C ILE A 85 -7.20 -10.90 -1.54
N LEU A 86 -6.88 -12.18 -1.38
CA LEU A 86 -7.88 -13.19 -1.00
C LEU A 86 -8.37 -12.98 0.44
N PRO A 87 -9.62 -13.41 0.76
CA PRO A 87 -10.13 -13.35 2.13
C PRO A 87 -9.18 -14.03 3.12
N GLY A 88 -9.00 -13.40 4.29
CA GLY A 88 -8.10 -13.92 5.32
C GLY A 88 -6.66 -13.50 5.18
N SER A 89 -6.27 -12.90 4.05
CA SER A 89 -4.88 -12.50 3.81
C SER A 89 -4.43 -11.36 4.73
N SER A 90 -5.31 -10.39 5.01
CA SER A 90 -4.96 -9.27 5.90
C SER A 90 -4.70 -9.75 7.32
N GLU A 91 -5.50 -10.68 7.83
CA GLU A 91 -5.29 -11.27 9.16
C GLU A 91 -3.98 -12.06 9.20
N ARG A 92 -3.70 -12.82 8.13
CA ARG A 92 -2.45 -13.55 8.02
C ARG A 92 -1.25 -12.62 8.03
N LEU A 93 -1.30 -11.53 7.24
CA LEU A 93 -0.23 -10.55 7.20
C LEU A 93 -0.03 -9.88 8.56
N THR A 94 -1.10 -9.55 9.27
CA THR A 94 -1.02 -8.99 10.62
C THR A 94 -0.28 -9.95 11.55
N ARG A 95 -0.63 -11.23 11.52
CA ARG A 95 0.01 -12.24 12.36
C ARG A 95 1.49 -12.42 12.04
N GLU A 96 1.82 -12.47 10.75
CA GLU A 96 3.18 -12.81 10.31
C GLU A 96 4.15 -11.64 10.34
N THR A 97 3.66 -10.41 10.24
CA THR A 97 4.51 -9.21 10.22
C THR A 97 4.54 -8.46 11.54
N GLY A 98 3.56 -8.66 12.40
CA GLY A 98 3.42 -7.88 13.63
C GLY A 98 2.84 -6.49 13.42
N HIS A 99 2.49 -6.11 12.19
CA HIS A 99 1.86 -4.83 11.87
C HIS A 99 0.35 -4.98 11.79
N GLN A 100 -0.40 -3.91 12.07
CA GLN A 100 -1.84 -3.89 11.83
C GLN A 100 -2.08 -3.69 10.34
N VAL A 101 -2.61 -4.72 9.68
CA VAL A 101 -2.85 -4.70 8.23
C VAL A 101 -4.35 -4.73 7.98
N TYR A 102 -4.83 -3.73 7.27
CA TYR A 102 -6.24 -3.60 6.89
C TYR A 102 -6.39 -3.74 5.39
N TYR A 103 -7.44 -4.41 4.96
CA TYR A 103 -7.76 -4.51 3.54
C TYR A 103 -8.72 -3.38 3.16
N MET A 104 -8.28 -2.53 2.23
CA MET A 104 -9.08 -1.40 1.74
C MET A 104 -9.03 -1.42 0.21
N PRO A 105 -9.83 -2.29 -0.43
CA PRO A 105 -9.78 -2.44 -1.87
C PRO A 105 -10.24 -1.19 -2.60
N GLU A 106 -9.68 -0.99 -3.80
CA GLU A 106 -10.03 0.13 -4.66
C GLU A 106 -11.08 -0.31 -5.67
N PHE A 107 -12.22 0.36 -5.69
CA PHE A 107 -13.33 0.04 -6.57
C PHE A 107 -13.66 1.17 -7.55
N LEU A 108 -12.75 2.10 -7.77
CA LEU A 108 -13.02 3.20 -8.69
C LEU A 108 -13.16 2.68 -10.12
N PRO A 109 -14.32 2.88 -10.78
CA PRO A 109 -14.42 2.62 -12.21
C PRO A 109 -13.46 3.52 -12.96
N SER A 110 -12.88 3.04 -14.06
CA SER A 110 -11.92 3.82 -14.84
C SER A 110 -12.50 5.13 -15.34
N ALA A 111 -13.82 5.18 -15.55
CA ALA A 111 -14.51 6.39 -16.02
C ALA A 111 -14.55 7.51 -14.96
N HIS A 112 -14.20 7.23 -13.72
CA HIS A 112 -14.25 8.19 -12.62
C HIS A 112 -12.87 8.59 -12.09
N ILE A 113 -11.86 8.18 -12.78
CA ILE A 113 -10.48 8.44 -12.34
C ILE A 113 -9.88 9.64 -13.04
#